data_4fa8dd303f0e2a3e596d7be736f09fc0
#
_entry.id   4fa8dd303f0e2a3e596d7be736f09fc0
#
_cell.length_a   1.000
_cell.length_b   1.000
_cell.length_c   1.000
_cell.angle_alpha   90.00
_cell.angle_beta   90.00
_cell.angle_gamma   90.00
#
_symmetry.space_group_name_H-M   'P 1'
#
loop_
_entity.id
_entity.type
_entity.pdbx_description
1 polymer ?
#
loop_
_entity_poly.entity_id
_entity_poly.type
_entity_poly.pdbx_seq_one_letter_code
_entity_poly.pdbx_strand_id
1 'polypeptide(L)'
;MILRTAEPRDAAAIAAIWNEIIDHTAITFTTERKTPEGIVADIASRGPAFIVAEDAGRLAGFATYFPFRGGPGYAHTKEHSIQLEDHARGAGLGRLLMAELERVARAEGVHSLWAGVSGENPGGVAFHAAIGFTPIATLPQVGFKFGRWMDLVLMQKIL
;
A
#
# COMPACT_ATOMS: atom_id res chain seq x y z
N MET A 1 -3.95 6.10 19.11
CA MET A 1 -3.88 5.72 17.68
C MET A 1 -5.23 5.94 17.04
N ILE A 2 -5.29 6.73 15.99
CA ILE A 2 -6.52 7.04 15.26
C ILE A 2 -6.33 6.64 13.80
N LEU A 3 -7.29 5.86 13.26
CA LEU A 3 -7.38 5.60 11.80
C LEU A 3 -8.41 6.56 11.22
N ARG A 4 -8.05 7.26 10.17
CA ARG A 4 -8.93 8.22 9.49
C ARG A 4 -8.59 8.34 8.01
N THR A 5 -9.50 8.90 7.24
CA THR A 5 -9.23 9.26 5.84
C THR A 5 -8.12 10.33 5.81
N ALA A 6 -7.21 10.19 4.83
CA ALA A 6 -6.16 11.16 4.61
C ALA A 6 -6.71 12.53 4.17
N GLU A 7 -6.06 13.58 4.63
CA GLU A 7 -6.38 14.97 4.28
C GLU A 7 -5.18 15.61 3.57
N PRO A 8 -5.37 16.68 2.79
CA PRO A 8 -4.26 17.36 2.10
C PRO A 8 -3.08 17.72 3.01
N ARG A 9 -3.35 18.05 4.28
CA ARG A 9 -2.33 18.36 5.29
C ARG A 9 -1.40 17.19 5.60
N ASP A 10 -1.78 15.97 5.27
CA ASP A 10 -0.99 14.75 5.51
C ASP A 10 0.04 14.47 4.42
N ALA A 11 -0.07 15.17 3.29
CA ALA A 11 0.70 14.85 2.08
C ALA A 11 2.21 14.85 2.28
N ALA A 12 2.76 15.82 3.02
CA ALA A 12 4.20 15.88 3.26
C ALA A 12 4.68 14.71 4.10
N ALA A 13 3.95 14.32 5.13
CA ALA A 13 4.29 13.17 5.99
C ALA A 13 4.15 11.84 5.24
N ILE A 14 3.11 11.67 4.43
CA ILE A 14 2.93 10.49 3.58
C ILE A 14 4.09 10.36 2.59
N ALA A 15 4.45 11.46 1.92
CA ALA A 15 5.57 11.48 0.98
C ALA A 15 6.88 11.12 1.68
N ALA A 16 7.14 11.62 2.88
CA ALA A 16 8.33 11.32 3.65
C ALA A 16 8.43 9.82 3.99
N ILE A 17 7.35 9.20 4.47
CA ILE A 17 7.29 7.76 4.76
C ILE A 17 7.57 6.95 3.49
N TRP A 18 6.93 7.30 2.40
CA TRP A 18 7.08 6.58 1.14
C TRP A 18 8.48 6.71 0.55
N ASN A 19 9.04 7.93 0.57
CA ASN A 19 10.36 8.20 0.00
C ASN A 19 11.49 7.51 0.76
N GLU A 20 11.37 7.33 2.07
CA GLU A 20 12.32 6.54 2.84
C GLU A 20 12.40 5.10 2.32
N ILE A 21 11.26 4.51 2.01
CA ILE A 21 11.16 3.17 1.44
C ILE A 21 11.65 3.12 0.00
N ILE A 22 11.33 4.13 -0.80
CA ILE A 22 11.79 4.24 -2.18
C ILE A 22 13.30 4.36 -2.25
N ASP A 23 13.89 5.23 -1.43
CA ASP A 23 15.31 5.54 -1.49
C ASP A 23 16.19 4.40 -0.94
N HIS A 24 15.74 3.68 0.08
CA HIS A 24 16.61 2.84 0.90
C HIS A 24 16.26 1.35 0.92
N THR A 25 15.18 0.94 0.28
CA THR A 25 14.74 -0.47 0.32
C THR A 25 14.41 -1.03 -1.07
N ALA A 26 14.36 -2.36 -1.14
CA ALA A 26 13.84 -3.10 -2.27
C ALA A 26 12.36 -3.53 -2.08
N ILE A 27 11.67 -2.93 -1.10
CA ILE A 27 10.22 -3.17 -0.87
C ILE A 27 9.40 -2.63 -2.04
N THR A 28 9.84 -1.54 -2.65
CA THR A 28 9.29 -1.01 -3.91
C THR A 28 10.37 -1.03 -4.99
N PHE A 29 9.97 -1.13 -6.26
CA PHE A 29 10.91 -1.12 -7.38
C PHE A 29 11.12 0.27 -7.96
N THR A 30 10.19 1.19 -7.75
CA THR A 30 10.33 2.56 -8.25
C THR A 30 11.50 3.29 -7.59
N THR A 31 12.16 4.13 -8.37
CA THR A 31 13.14 5.12 -7.90
C THR A 31 12.55 6.53 -7.98
N GLU A 32 11.34 6.67 -8.49
CA GLU A 32 10.63 7.94 -8.61
C GLU A 32 10.05 8.34 -7.24
N ARG A 33 10.59 9.43 -6.70
CA ARG A 33 10.16 9.93 -5.39
C ARG A 33 8.77 10.57 -5.47
N LYS A 34 8.00 10.41 -4.40
CA LYS A 34 6.71 11.08 -4.24
C LYS A 34 6.91 12.56 -3.91
N THR A 35 6.03 13.39 -4.44
CA THR A 35 5.95 14.81 -4.09
C THR A 35 4.70 15.07 -3.26
N PRO A 36 4.70 16.06 -2.35
CA PRO A 36 3.48 16.45 -1.63
C PRO A 36 2.32 16.80 -2.56
N GLU A 37 2.58 17.49 -3.67
CA GLU A 37 1.56 17.84 -4.66
C GLU A 37 0.93 16.60 -5.32
N GLY A 38 1.75 15.61 -5.66
CA GLY A 38 1.28 14.33 -6.21
C GLY A 38 0.43 13.55 -5.21
N ILE A 39 0.82 13.56 -3.93
CA ILE A 39 0.05 12.91 -2.86
C ILE A 39 -1.28 13.63 -2.63
N VAL A 40 -1.32 14.97 -2.67
CA VAL A 40 -2.58 15.73 -2.60
C VAL A 40 -3.54 15.30 -3.70
N ALA A 41 -3.05 15.14 -4.93
CA ALA A 41 -3.85 14.66 -6.05
C ALA A 41 -4.36 13.23 -5.83
N ASP A 42 -3.53 12.34 -5.32
CA ASP A 42 -3.93 10.97 -4.98
C ASP A 42 -5.01 10.93 -3.89
N ILE A 43 -4.84 11.74 -2.83
CA ILE A 43 -5.83 11.86 -1.76
C ILE A 43 -7.19 12.31 -2.32
N ALA A 44 -7.18 13.32 -3.19
CA ALA A 44 -8.41 13.83 -3.80
C ALA A 44 -9.09 12.77 -4.68
N SER A 45 -8.32 12.03 -5.48
CA SER A 45 -8.88 11.04 -6.41
C SER A 45 -9.32 9.75 -5.73
N ARG A 46 -8.68 9.35 -4.63
CA ARG A 46 -8.96 8.08 -3.93
C ARG A 46 -9.97 8.23 -2.79
N GLY A 47 -10.12 9.44 -2.24
CA GLY A 47 -11.11 9.72 -1.19
C GLY A 47 -10.97 8.78 0.01
N PRO A 48 -12.05 8.06 0.41
CA PRO A 48 -12.02 7.17 1.57
C PRO A 48 -11.05 5.99 1.42
N ALA A 49 -10.58 5.71 0.22
CA ALA A 49 -9.58 4.67 -0.05
C ALA A 49 -8.12 5.12 0.23
N PHE A 50 -7.94 6.25 0.88
CA PHE A 50 -6.64 6.68 1.39
C PHE A 50 -6.76 6.89 2.91
N ILE A 51 -6.18 5.96 3.69
CA ILE A 51 -6.32 5.92 5.14
C ILE A 51 -4.96 6.15 5.78
N VAL A 52 -4.94 6.97 6.81
CA VAL A 52 -3.74 7.22 7.63
C VAL A 52 -3.96 6.75 9.06
N ALA A 53 -2.87 6.35 9.69
CA ALA A 53 -2.81 6.08 11.12
C ALA A 53 -2.05 7.20 11.80
N GLU A 54 -2.71 7.86 12.76
CA GLU A 54 -2.15 8.97 13.51
C GLU A 54 -1.99 8.59 14.98
N ASP A 55 -0.82 8.85 15.53
CA ASP A 55 -0.53 8.65 16.93
C ASP A 55 0.08 9.92 17.51
N ALA A 56 -0.58 10.48 18.55
CA ALA A 56 -0.16 11.72 19.19
C ALA A 56 0.11 12.87 18.22
N GLY A 57 -0.73 13.02 17.18
CA GLY A 57 -0.61 14.08 16.18
C GLY A 57 0.45 13.83 15.10
N ARG A 58 1.02 12.62 15.03
CA ARG A 58 2.05 12.25 14.08
C ARG A 58 1.61 11.02 13.29
N LEU A 59 1.87 11.01 11.97
CA LEU A 59 1.54 9.85 11.16
C LEU A 59 2.51 8.69 11.46
N ALA A 60 1.93 7.51 11.66
CA ALA A 60 2.67 6.26 11.87
C ALA A 60 2.65 5.35 10.64
N GLY A 61 1.73 5.61 9.70
CA GLY A 61 1.61 4.83 8.48
C GLY A 61 0.37 5.17 7.69
N PHE A 62 0.22 4.53 6.54
CA PHE A 62 -0.94 4.68 5.69
C PHE A 62 -1.22 3.41 4.87
N ALA A 63 -2.45 3.30 4.38
CA ALA A 63 -2.86 2.30 3.39
C ALA A 63 -3.79 2.96 2.38
N THR A 64 -3.67 2.55 1.13
CA THR A 64 -4.49 3.09 0.04
C THR A 64 -4.68 2.05 -1.06
N TYR A 65 -5.78 2.11 -1.78
CA TYR A 65 -5.92 1.31 -3.00
C TYR A 65 -6.20 2.20 -4.22
N PHE A 66 -5.95 1.63 -5.39
CA PHE A 66 -6.06 2.27 -6.68
C PHE A 66 -6.46 1.24 -7.75
N PRO A 67 -6.87 1.64 -8.96
CA PRO A 67 -7.25 0.69 -10.00
C PRO A 67 -6.13 -0.29 -10.35
N PHE A 68 -6.49 -1.59 -10.42
CA PHE A 68 -5.56 -2.63 -10.87
C PHE A 68 -5.19 -2.46 -12.34
N ARG A 69 -6.20 -2.24 -13.17
CA ARG A 69 -6.07 -1.93 -14.60
C ARG A 69 -7.17 -0.96 -15.02
N GLY A 70 -6.95 -0.26 -16.14
CA GLY A 70 -7.98 0.59 -16.75
C GLY A 70 -9.10 -0.22 -17.41
N GLY A 71 -10.20 0.46 -17.65
CA GLY A 71 -11.38 -0.10 -18.31
C GLY A 71 -12.44 -0.63 -17.36
N PRO A 72 -13.72 -0.69 -17.82
CA PRO A 72 -14.86 -1.00 -16.96
C PRO A 72 -14.88 -2.46 -16.47
N GLY A 73 -14.24 -3.39 -17.18
CA GLY A 73 -14.16 -4.78 -16.78
C GLY A 73 -13.33 -5.01 -15.51
N TYR A 74 -12.46 -4.07 -15.17
CA TYR A 74 -11.60 -4.13 -13.96
C TYR A 74 -12.09 -3.19 -12.85
N ALA A 75 -13.28 -2.61 -12.96
CA ALA A 75 -13.76 -1.59 -12.02
C ALA A 75 -13.83 -2.10 -10.57
N HIS A 76 -14.03 -3.40 -10.35
CA HIS A 76 -14.14 -4.01 -9.03
C HIS A 76 -12.86 -4.70 -8.56
N THR A 77 -11.74 -4.49 -9.26
CA THR A 77 -10.42 -5.02 -8.93
C THR A 77 -9.48 -3.87 -8.60
N LYS A 78 -8.90 -3.91 -7.41
CA LYS A 78 -7.98 -2.88 -6.92
C LYS A 78 -6.66 -3.49 -6.50
N GLU A 79 -5.61 -2.69 -6.56
CA GLU A 79 -4.33 -2.99 -5.93
C GLU A 79 -4.11 -2.00 -4.79
N HIS A 80 -3.41 -2.43 -3.73
CA HIS A 80 -3.18 -1.55 -2.59
C HIS A 80 -1.68 -1.33 -2.33
N SER A 81 -1.42 -0.26 -1.59
CA SER A 81 -0.12 0.00 -0.97
C SER A 81 -0.32 0.20 0.52
N ILE A 82 0.59 -0.33 1.32
CA ILE A 82 0.64 -0.10 2.77
C ILE A 82 2.07 0.17 3.19
N GLN A 83 2.29 1.24 3.94
CA GLN A 83 3.61 1.61 4.44
C GLN A 83 3.50 2.09 5.89
N LEU A 84 4.46 1.69 6.70
CA LEU A 84 4.56 2.08 8.11
C LEU A 84 5.92 2.73 8.36
N GLU A 85 5.94 3.68 9.30
CA GLU A 85 7.18 4.14 9.94
C GLU A 85 7.86 2.94 10.64
N ASP A 86 9.18 2.92 10.63
CA ASP A 86 9.93 1.80 11.21
C ASP A 86 9.57 1.54 12.68
N HIS A 87 9.44 2.60 13.47
CA HIS A 87 9.10 2.48 14.89
C HIS A 87 7.68 1.95 15.14
N ALA A 88 6.79 2.01 14.14
CA ALA A 88 5.41 1.55 14.25
C ALA A 88 5.23 0.09 13.81
N ARG A 89 6.27 -0.54 13.33
CA ARG A 89 6.23 -1.95 12.89
C ARG A 89 6.16 -2.91 14.06
N GLY A 90 5.54 -4.07 13.84
CA GLY A 90 5.48 -5.14 14.83
C GLY A 90 4.45 -4.95 15.96
N ALA A 91 3.68 -3.85 15.95
CA ALA A 91 2.66 -3.55 16.97
C ALA A 91 1.22 -3.79 16.49
N GLY A 92 1.03 -4.45 15.36
CA GLY A 92 -0.30 -4.76 14.80
C GLY A 92 -0.94 -3.65 13.98
N LEU A 93 -0.27 -2.51 13.78
CA LEU A 93 -0.82 -1.37 13.04
C LEU A 93 -1.13 -1.73 11.58
N GLY A 94 -0.28 -2.49 10.92
CA GLY A 94 -0.52 -2.92 9.55
C GLY A 94 -1.83 -3.70 9.41
N ARG A 95 -2.11 -4.57 10.36
CA ARG A 95 -3.36 -5.34 10.40
C ARG A 95 -4.58 -4.43 10.57
N LEU A 96 -4.48 -3.41 11.43
CA LEU A 96 -5.56 -2.45 11.65
C LEU A 96 -5.82 -1.59 10.40
N LEU A 97 -4.75 -1.08 9.77
CA LEU A 97 -4.87 -0.31 8.53
C LEU A 97 -5.51 -1.14 7.41
N MET A 98 -5.09 -2.38 7.23
CA MET A 98 -5.66 -3.24 6.21
C MET A 98 -7.11 -3.61 6.49
N ALA A 99 -7.48 -3.86 7.75
CA ALA A 99 -8.87 -4.13 8.12
C ALA A 99 -9.78 -2.94 7.78
N GLU A 100 -9.34 -1.71 8.06
CA GLU A 100 -10.09 -0.51 7.70
C GLU A 100 -10.14 -0.30 6.19
N LEU A 101 -9.04 -0.50 5.48
CA LEU A 101 -9.02 -0.39 4.02
C LEU A 101 -9.98 -1.40 3.37
N GLU A 102 -10.01 -2.64 3.87
CA GLU A 102 -10.94 -3.67 3.36
C GLU A 102 -12.40 -3.31 3.66
N ARG A 103 -12.66 -2.71 4.83
CA ARG A 103 -14.02 -2.23 5.16
C ARG A 103 -14.48 -1.19 4.16
N VAL A 104 -13.63 -0.21 3.83
CA VAL A 104 -13.90 0.80 2.80
C VAL A 104 -14.08 0.14 1.43
N ALA A 105 -13.19 -0.78 1.07
CA ALA A 105 -13.23 -1.47 -0.21
C ALA A 105 -14.56 -2.22 -0.40
N ARG A 106 -15.03 -2.94 0.63
CA ARG A 106 -16.34 -3.62 0.58
C ARG A 106 -17.48 -2.63 0.40
N ALA A 107 -17.46 -1.51 1.11
CA ALA A 107 -18.48 -0.47 0.99
C ALA A 107 -18.51 0.17 -0.41
N GLU A 108 -17.36 0.24 -1.08
CA GLU A 108 -17.23 0.77 -2.44
C GLU A 108 -17.43 -0.29 -3.54
N GLY A 109 -17.78 -1.52 -3.19
CA GLY A 109 -18.06 -2.60 -4.16
C GLY A 109 -16.82 -3.26 -4.75
N VAL A 110 -15.67 -3.16 -4.10
CA VAL A 110 -14.46 -3.89 -4.50
C VAL A 110 -14.65 -5.37 -4.21
N HIS A 111 -14.41 -6.20 -5.22
CA HIS A 111 -14.53 -7.65 -5.13
C HIS A 111 -13.18 -8.32 -4.94
N SER A 112 -12.16 -7.86 -5.64
CA SER A 112 -10.82 -8.45 -5.67
C SER A 112 -9.77 -7.41 -5.30
N LEU A 113 -9.01 -7.68 -4.25
CA LEU A 113 -7.93 -6.82 -3.78
C LEU A 113 -6.58 -7.51 -3.98
N TRP A 114 -5.64 -6.83 -4.60
CA TRP A 114 -4.32 -7.34 -4.93
C TRP A 114 -3.21 -6.68 -4.15
N ALA A 115 -2.19 -7.47 -3.80
CA ALA A 115 -0.92 -7.02 -3.27
C ALA A 115 0.20 -7.39 -4.25
N GLY A 116 0.99 -6.41 -4.65
CA GLY A 116 2.26 -6.64 -5.33
C GLY A 116 3.40 -6.54 -4.32
N VAL A 117 4.04 -7.67 -4.00
CA VAL A 117 5.07 -7.75 -2.97
C VAL A 117 6.41 -8.10 -3.61
N SER A 118 7.44 -7.29 -3.33
CA SER A 118 8.79 -7.60 -3.79
C SER A 118 9.21 -9.00 -3.32
N GLY A 119 9.81 -9.78 -4.23
CA GLY A 119 10.39 -11.07 -3.88
C GLY A 119 11.53 -10.96 -2.85
N GLU A 120 12.07 -9.75 -2.65
CA GLU A 120 13.08 -9.47 -1.62
C GLU A 120 12.46 -9.02 -0.29
N ASN A 121 11.13 -9.08 -0.16
CA ASN A 121 10.39 -8.74 1.05
C ASN A 121 9.57 -9.94 1.56
N PRO A 122 10.22 -10.99 2.08
CA PRO A 122 9.51 -12.16 2.58
C PRO A 122 8.59 -11.84 3.77
N GLY A 123 8.92 -10.82 4.56
CA GLY A 123 8.07 -10.32 5.64
C GLY A 123 6.75 -9.75 5.12
N GLY A 124 6.76 -9.07 3.97
CA GLY A 124 5.56 -8.59 3.31
C GLY A 124 4.67 -9.73 2.81
N VAL A 125 5.26 -10.78 2.24
CA VAL A 125 4.52 -11.98 1.83
C VAL A 125 3.87 -12.65 3.04
N ALA A 126 4.62 -12.84 4.12
CA ALA A 126 4.10 -13.44 5.35
C ALA A 126 2.99 -12.60 5.99
N PHE A 127 3.14 -11.28 6.00
CA PHE A 127 2.12 -10.36 6.50
C PHE A 127 0.81 -10.50 5.74
N HIS A 128 0.87 -10.45 4.40
CA HIS A 128 -0.33 -10.55 3.57
C HIS A 128 -0.99 -11.94 3.68
N ALA A 129 -0.20 -13.00 3.73
CA ALA A 129 -0.74 -14.35 3.97
C ALA A 129 -1.49 -14.43 5.31
N ALA A 130 -0.91 -13.83 6.37
CA ALA A 130 -1.51 -13.82 7.70
C ALA A 130 -2.85 -13.07 7.79
N ILE A 131 -3.10 -12.12 6.89
CA ILE A 131 -4.37 -11.39 6.82
C ILE A 131 -5.32 -11.89 5.71
N GLY A 132 -5.02 -13.04 5.12
CA GLY A 132 -5.93 -13.77 4.23
C GLY A 132 -5.68 -13.60 2.73
N PHE A 133 -4.56 -13.00 2.31
CA PHE A 133 -4.17 -12.99 0.91
C PHE A 133 -3.56 -14.33 0.50
N THR A 134 -3.88 -14.77 -0.69
CA THR A 134 -3.35 -16.01 -1.28
C THR A 134 -2.29 -15.66 -2.34
N PRO A 135 -1.10 -16.26 -2.30
CA PRO A 135 -0.13 -16.12 -3.39
C PRO A 135 -0.72 -16.71 -4.68
N ILE A 136 -0.71 -15.92 -5.76
CA ILE A 136 -1.25 -16.32 -7.06
C ILE A 136 -0.14 -16.62 -8.06
N ALA A 137 0.88 -15.76 -8.12
CA ALA A 137 1.98 -15.91 -9.06
C ALA A 137 3.23 -15.19 -8.54
N THR A 138 4.38 -15.71 -8.95
CA THR A 138 5.65 -14.99 -8.87
C THR A 138 6.06 -14.63 -10.30
N LEU A 139 6.21 -13.34 -10.57
CA LEU A 139 6.63 -12.83 -11.87
C LEU A 139 8.16 -12.63 -11.83
N PRO A 140 8.92 -13.47 -12.56
CA PRO A 140 10.38 -13.37 -12.48
C PRO A 140 10.89 -12.13 -13.20
N GLN A 141 11.83 -11.45 -12.59
CA GLN A 141 12.63 -10.38 -13.17
C GLN A 141 11.83 -9.24 -13.81
N VAL A 142 10.72 -8.86 -13.19
CA VAL A 142 9.89 -7.74 -13.66
C VAL A 142 10.29 -6.40 -13.04
N GLY A 143 10.98 -6.40 -11.91
CA GLY A 143 11.51 -5.20 -11.27
C GLY A 143 13.00 -5.04 -11.51
N PHE A 144 13.45 -3.79 -11.59
CA PHE A 144 14.87 -3.46 -11.67
C PHE A 144 15.18 -2.30 -10.73
N LYS A 145 16.09 -2.52 -9.79
CA LYS A 145 16.49 -1.50 -8.81
C LYS A 145 17.85 -1.89 -8.20
N PHE A 146 18.63 -0.91 -7.82
CA PHE A 146 19.96 -1.13 -7.25
C PHE A 146 20.87 -2.01 -8.14
N GLY A 147 20.73 -1.87 -9.46
CA GLY A 147 21.54 -2.58 -10.42
C GLY A 147 21.21 -4.07 -10.58
N ARG A 148 20.04 -4.54 -10.10
CA ARG A 148 19.67 -5.96 -10.21
C ARG A 148 18.19 -6.15 -10.56
N TRP A 149 17.89 -7.29 -11.17
CA TRP A 149 16.53 -7.75 -11.46
C TRP A 149 15.90 -8.36 -10.20
N MET A 150 14.61 -8.12 -10.03
CA MET A 150 13.85 -8.59 -8.88
C MET A 150 12.53 -9.19 -9.30
N ASP A 151 12.07 -10.19 -8.56
CA ASP A 151 10.78 -10.83 -8.77
C ASP A 151 9.67 -10.08 -8.05
N LEU A 152 8.45 -10.17 -8.58
CA LEU A 152 7.23 -9.67 -7.96
C LEU A 152 6.32 -10.83 -7.58
N VAL A 153 5.92 -10.89 -6.32
CA VAL A 153 4.91 -11.83 -5.83
C VAL A 153 3.56 -11.15 -5.88
N LEU A 154 2.63 -11.68 -6.66
CA LEU A 154 1.24 -11.23 -6.71
C LEU A 154 0.39 -12.05 -5.74
N MET A 155 -0.32 -11.37 -4.86
CA MET A 155 -1.20 -11.98 -3.88
C MET A 155 -2.60 -11.38 -3.99
N GLN A 156 -3.63 -12.18 -3.74
CA GLN A 156 -5.02 -11.79 -3.92
C GLN A 156 -5.87 -12.12 -2.70
N LYS A 157 -6.80 -11.23 -2.40
CA LYS A 157 -7.89 -11.50 -1.46
C LYS A 157 -9.22 -11.16 -2.10
N ILE A 158 -10.13 -12.12 -2.12
CA ILE A 158 -11.53 -11.89 -2.50
C ILE A 158 -12.27 -11.34 -1.27
N LEU A 159 -12.92 -10.22 -1.43
CA LEU A 159 -13.59 -9.52 -0.34
C LEU A 159 -15.06 -9.92 -0.17
#